data_0264d7254ff20a5c0388f022fe63b92e
#
_entry.id   0264d7254ff20a5c0388f022fe63b92e
#
_cell.length_a   1.000
_cell.length_b   1.000
_cell.length_c   1.000
_cell.angle_alpha   90.00
_cell.angle_beta   90.00
_cell.angle_gamma   90.00
#
_symmetry.space_group_name_H-M   'P 1'
#
loop_
_entity.id
_entity.type
_entity.pdbx_description
1 polymer ?
#
loop_
_entity_poly.entity_id
_entity_poly.type
_entity_poly.pdbx_seq_one_letter_code
_entity_poly.pdbx_strand_id
1 'polypeptide(L)'
;MIITSPITQDEWESYYRLRFTILREPWNQPLGSEVLADESEAIHAMVIEDDQIIGVARMHKSGENQGQVRCVAVAVEAQGKGVGKAIMLHLEEKAKDMGMQEIILEARENAVPFYKSIGYVIEKESYLLFGEIQHFRMKKEIF
;
A
#
# COMPACT_ATOMS: atom_id res chain seq x y z
N MET A 1 12.33 -13.62 -1.90
CA MET A 1 11.54 -12.37 -1.82
C MET A 1 12.40 -11.27 -1.18
N ILE A 2 12.61 -10.20 -1.90
CA ILE A 2 13.37 -9.05 -1.43
C ILE A 2 12.43 -7.86 -1.34
N ILE A 3 12.49 -7.11 -0.24
CA ILE A 3 11.68 -5.90 -0.08
C ILE A 3 12.61 -4.70 0.04
N THR A 4 12.46 -3.73 -0.86
CA THR A 4 13.31 -2.54 -0.93
C THR A 4 12.52 -1.37 -1.52
N SER A 5 13.18 -0.21 -1.64
CA SER A 5 12.60 0.98 -2.29
C SER A 5 13.06 1.06 -3.74
N PRO A 6 12.24 1.59 -4.65
CA PRO A 6 12.69 1.85 -6.01
C PRO A 6 13.83 2.86 -6.02
N ILE A 7 14.84 2.64 -6.84
CA ILE A 7 16.00 3.54 -6.97
C ILE A 7 16.21 3.93 -8.42
N THR A 8 16.26 2.94 -9.34
CA THR A 8 16.50 3.22 -10.76
C THR A 8 15.22 3.67 -11.45
N GLN A 9 15.39 4.31 -12.62
CA GLN A 9 14.24 4.71 -13.42
C GLN A 9 13.40 3.49 -13.82
N ASP A 10 14.03 2.38 -14.21
CA ASP A 10 13.32 1.15 -14.56
C ASP A 10 12.51 0.59 -13.39
N GLU A 11 13.07 0.65 -12.18
CA GLU A 11 12.36 0.22 -10.98
C GLU A 11 11.15 1.10 -10.71
N TRP A 12 11.29 2.43 -10.82
CA TRP A 12 10.16 3.34 -10.65
C TRP A 12 9.06 3.10 -11.70
N GLU A 13 9.44 2.85 -12.95
CA GLU A 13 8.47 2.56 -14.00
C GLU A 13 7.70 1.28 -13.72
N SER A 14 8.40 0.21 -13.32
CA SER A 14 7.77 -1.06 -12.98
C SER A 14 6.90 -0.95 -11.72
N TYR A 15 7.36 -0.19 -10.73
CA TYR A 15 6.64 0.10 -9.50
C TYR A 15 5.29 0.78 -9.80
N TYR A 16 5.30 1.85 -10.59
CA TYR A 16 4.06 2.55 -10.95
C TYR A 16 3.18 1.74 -11.90
N ARG A 17 3.78 0.95 -12.76
CA ARG A 17 3.00 0.08 -13.66
C ARG A 17 2.17 -0.93 -12.89
N LEU A 18 2.75 -1.56 -11.88
CA LEU A 18 2.00 -2.51 -11.05
C LEU A 18 0.89 -1.80 -10.29
N ARG A 19 1.17 -0.63 -9.72
CA ARG A 19 0.15 0.16 -9.04
C ARG A 19 -1.01 0.49 -9.97
N PHE A 20 -0.71 0.93 -11.18
CA PHE A 20 -1.73 1.25 -12.19
C PHE A 20 -2.57 0.02 -12.56
N THR A 21 -1.91 -1.07 -12.89
CA THR A 21 -2.56 -2.31 -13.37
C THR A 21 -3.55 -2.84 -12.34
N ILE A 22 -3.23 -2.77 -11.07
CA ILE A 22 -4.07 -3.33 -10.01
C ILE A 22 -5.10 -2.33 -9.49
N LEU A 23 -4.73 -1.05 -9.36
CA LEU A 23 -5.54 -0.09 -8.63
C LEU A 23 -6.27 0.94 -9.51
N ARG A 24 -5.96 1.03 -10.79
CA ARG A 24 -6.55 2.06 -11.67
C ARG A 24 -7.16 1.48 -12.94
N GLU A 25 -6.41 0.63 -13.64
CA GLU A 25 -6.85 0.06 -14.92
C GLU A 25 -8.18 -0.68 -14.82
N PRO A 26 -8.43 -1.53 -13.80
CA PRO A 26 -9.70 -2.24 -13.71
C PRO A 26 -10.92 -1.33 -13.57
N TRP A 27 -10.72 -0.06 -13.20
CA TRP A 27 -11.77 0.93 -13.00
C TRP A 27 -11.78 1.98 -14.11
N ASN A 28 -11.12 1.70 -15.24
CA ASN A 28 -11.04 2.59 -16.42
C ASN A 28 -10.47 3.96 -16.12
N GLN A 29 -9.54 4.05 -15.14
CA GLN A 29 -8.87 5.28 -14.82
C GLN A 29 -7.68 5.50 -15.75
N PRO A 30 -7.35 6.76 -16.12
CA PRO A 30 -6.31 7.03 -17.10
C PRO A 30 -4.90 6.73 -16.57
N LEU A 31 -3.99 6.42 -17.49
CA LEU A 31 -2.58 6.26 -17.18
C LEU A 31 -2.04 7.56 -16.58
N GLY A 32 -1.30 7.46 -15.47
CA GLY A 32 -0.82 8.61 -14.71
C GLY A 32 -1.65 8.90 -13.47
N SER A 33 -2.89 8.39 -13.40
CA SER A 33 -3.75 8.57 -12.23
C SER A 33 -3.24 7.83 -10.99
N GLU A 34 -2.30 6.89 -11.18
CA GLU A 34 -1.68 6.15 -10.09
C GLU A 34 -0.64 6.98 -9.32
N VAL A 35 -0.13 8.07 -9.93
CA VAL A 35 0.89 8.93 -9.30
C VAL A 35 0.19 9.99 -8.44
N LEU A 36 0.54 10.06 -7.17
CA LEU A 36 -0.04 11.00 -6.22
C LEU A 36 0.84 12.25 -6.07
N ALA A 37 0.27 13.34 -5.56
CA ALA A 37 0.97 14.63 -5.48
C ALA A 37 2.17 14.61 -4.52
N ASP A 38 2.14 13.76 -3.49
CA ASP A 38 3.13 13.72 -2.42
C ASP A 38 4.11 12.54 -2.53
N GLU A 39 4.32 11.99 -3.73
CA GLU A 39 5.17 10.81 -3.90
C GLU A 39 6.61 11.02 -3.42
N SER A 40 7.16 12.22 -3.60
CA SER A 40 8.54 12.51 -3.18
C SER A 40 8.72 12.51 -1.66
N GLU A 41 7.64 12.66 -0.90
CA GLU A 41 7.67 12.71 0.56
C GLU A 41 7.32 11.38 1.21
N ALA A 42 6.94 10.40 0.41
CA ALA A 42 6.49 9.10 0.90
C ALA A 42 7.64 8.09 0.95
N ILE A 43 7.47 7.08 1.79
CA ILE A 43 8.32 5.90 1.81
C ILE A 43 7.68 4.90 0.86
N HIS A 44 8.46 4.42 -0.11
CA HIS A 44 7.97 3.47 -1.11
C HIS A 44 8.59 2.11 -0.86
N ALA A 45 7.79 1.06 -0.97
CA ALA A 45 8.26 -0.31 -0.83
C ALA A 45 7.81 -1.13 -2.03
N MET A 46 8.71 -1.98 -2.51
CA MET A 46 8.40 -2.94 -3.56
C MET A 46 8.95 -4.31 -3.17
N VAL A 47 8.24 -5.35 -3.57
CA VAL A 47 8.65 -6.73 -3.36
C VAL A 47 9.15 -7.28 -4.69
N ILE A 48 10.38 -7.81 -4.69
CA ILE A 48 11.02 -8.38 -5.88
C ILE A 48 11.18 -9.88 -5.67
N GLU A 49 10.80 -10.66 -6.66
CA GLU A 49 11.02 -12.08 -6.71
C GLU A 49 11.31 -12.49 -8.15
N ASP A 50 12.39 -13.26 -8.39
CA ASP A 50 12.83 -13.66 -9.72
C ASP A 50 12.96 -12.46 -10.68
N ASP A 51 13.59 -11.38 -10.19
CA ASP A 51 13.82 -10.14 -10.92
C ASP A 51 12.54 -9.40 -11.36
N GLN A 52 11.39 -9.76 -10.78
CA GLN A 52 10.12 -9.11 -11.07
C GLN A 52 9.55 -8.42 -9.85
N ILE A 53 8.94 -7.26 -10.05
CA ILE A 53 8.23 -6.56 -8.98
C ILE A 53 6.84 -7.16 -8.88
N ILE A 54 6.53 -7.79 -7.74
CA ILE A 54 5.27 -8.49 -7.51
C ILE A 54 4.39 -7.85 -6.45
N GLY A 55 4.88 -6.83 -5.75
CA GLY A 55 4.11 -6.10 -4.77
C GLY A 55 4.64 -4.69 -4.60
N VAL A 56 3.76 -3.75 -4.32
CA VAL A 56 4.09 -2.35 -4.09
C VAL A 56 3.21 -1.78 -2.99
N ALA A 57 3.72 -0.78 -2.27
CA ALA A 57 2.96 -0.01 -1.30
C ALA A 57 3.72 1.27 -0.98
N ARG A 58 3.02 2.26 -0.44
CA ARG A 58 3.67 3.47 0.03
C ARG A 58 3.10 3.88 1.39
N MET A 59 3.89 4.64 2.15
CA MET A 59 3.50 5.18 3.44
C MET A 59 3.98 6.62 3.53
N HIS A 60 3.15 7.50 4.06
CA HIS A 60 3.56 8.87 4.35
C HIS A 60 3.19 9.22 5.79
N LYS A 61 3.86 10.23 6.34
CA LYS A 61 3.54 10.72 7.67
C LYS A 61 2.26 11.57 7.58
N SER A 62 1.22 11.17 8.31
CA SER A 62 -0.09 11.85 8.26
C SER A 62 -0.43 12.57 9.57
N GLY A 63 0.45 12.50 10.56
CA GLY A 63 0.30 13.14 11.86
C GLY A 63 1.60 12.99 12.62
N GLU A 64 1.68 13.54 13.84
CA GLU A 64 2.93 13.54 14.59
C GLU A 64 3.46 12.11 14.85
N ASN A 65 2.56 11.20 15.24
CA ASN A 65 2.91 9.82 15.56
C ASN A 65 2.17 8.83 14.67
N GLN A 66 1.72 9.27 13.51
CA GLN A 66 0.86 8.48 12.65
C GLN A 66 1.42 8.38 11.23
N GLY A 67 1.45 7.17 10.69
CA GLY A 67 1.70 6.92 9.29
C GLY A 67 0.42 6.50 8.59
N GLN A 68 0.33 6.80 7.29
CA GLN A 68 -0.76 6.32 6.45
C GLN A 68 -0.20 5.51 5.29
N VAL A 69 -0.67 4.26 5.18
CA VAL A 69 -0.31 3.38 4.07
C VAL A 69 -1.36 3.54 2.97
N ARG A 70 -0.89 3.65 1.74
CA ARG A 70 -1.74 3.77 0.55
C ARG A 70 -1.16 2.97 -0.60
N CYS A 71 -2.02 2.69 -1.57
CA CYS A 71 -1.60 2.09 -2.85
C CYS A 71 -0.91 0.74 -2.67
N VAL A 72 -1.47 -0.11 -1.81
CA VAL A 72 -1.01 -1.49 -1.67
C VAL A 72 -1.53 -2.29 -2.84
N ALA A 73 -0.63 -2.87 -3.63
CA ALA A 73 -1.01 -3.67 -4.79
C ALA A 73 -0.09 -4.87 -4.92
N VAL A 74 -0.69 -6.03 -5.18
CA VAL A 74 0.04 -7.29 -5.39
C VAL A 74 -0.34 -7.81 -6.77
N ALA A 75 0.66 -8.23 -7.54
CA ALA A 75 0.44 -8.82 -8.87
C ALA A 75 -0.54 -10.00 -8.75
N VAL A 76 -1.43 -10.15 -9.71
CA VAL A 76 -2.50 -11.15 -9.67
C VAL A 76 -1.93 -12.56 -9.41
N GLU A 77 -0.87 -12.93 -10.12
CA GLU A 77 -0.23 -14.25 -9.99
C GLU A 77 0.48 -14.46 -8.65
N ALA A 78 0.72 -13.39 -7.90
CA ALA A 78 1.39 -13.46 -6.60
C ALA A 78 0.43 -13.29 -5.41
N GLN A 79 -0.84 -13.09 -5.66
CA GLN A 79 -1.84 -12.95 -4.59
C GLN A 79 -2.04 -14.25 -3.83
N GLY A 80 -2.33 -14.14 -2.53
CA GLY A 80 -2.54 -15.31 -1.67
C GLY A 80 -1.26 -16.02 -1.24
N LYS A 81 -0.09 -15.44 -1.49
CA LYS A 81 1.22 -16.04 -1.18
C LYS A 81 1.99 -15.29 -0.08
N GLY A 82 1.32 -14.40 0.64
CA GLY A 82 1.95 -13.66 1.75
C GLY A 82 2.70 -12.40 1.34
N VAL A 83 2.63 -11.97 0.09
CA VAL A 83 3.31 -10.77 -0.39
C VAL A 83 2.77 -9.51 0.28
N GLY A 84 1.45 -9.37 0.36
CA GLY A 84 0.82 -8.23 1.01
C GLY A 84 1.18 -8.14 2.48
N LYS A 85 1.17 -9.27 3.19
CA LYS A 85 1.56 -9.33 4.60
C LYS A 85 3.02 -8.91 4.78
N ALA A 86 3.92 -9.40 3.93
CA ALA A 86 5.34 -9.09 4.01
C ALA A 86 5.60 -7.60 3.80
N ILE A 87 4.95 -6.99 2.82
CA ILE A 87 5.17 -5.57 2.54
C ILE A 87 4.59 -4.69 3.65
N MET A 88 3.46 -5.06 4.23
CA MET A 88 2.87 -4.34 5.35
C MET A 88 3.75 -4.40 6.59
N LEU A 89 4.29 -5.58 6.92
CA LEU A 89 5.23 -5.73 8.05
C LEU A 89 6.49 -4.89 7.83
N HIS A 90 6.99 -4.83 6.60
CA HIS A 90 8.15 -4.00 6.27
C HIS A 90 7.87 -2.51 6.53
N LEU A 91 6.71 -2.01 6.08
CA LEU A 91 6.33 -0.61 6.32
C LEU A 91 6.10 -0.33 7.80
N GLU A 92 5.55 -1.29 8.55
CA GLU A 92 5.37 -1.13 10.00
C GLU A 92 6.72 -0.99 10.72
N GLU A 93 7.72 -1.78 10.31
CA GLU A 93 9.07 -1.64 10.87
C GLU A 93 9.70 -0.28 10.55
N LYS A 94 9.53 0.21 9.32
CA LYS A 94 9.98 1.55 8.94
C LYS A 94 9.28 2.63 9.77
N ALA A 95 7.98 2.48 10.00
CA ALA A 95 7.21 3.41 10.81
C ALA A 95 7.71 3.44 12.26
N LYS A 96 8.00 2.28 12.84
CA LYS A 96 8.57 2.19 14.20
C LYS A 96 9.92 2.91 14.27
N ASP A 97 10.78 2.70 13.29
CA ASP A 97 12.09 3.34 13.23
C ASP A 97 11.98 4.87 13.17
N MET A 98 10.88 5.38 12.62
CA MET A 98 10.60 6.81 12.53
C MET A 98 9.86 7.37 13.75
N GLY A 99 9.60 6.54 14.76
CA GLY A 99 8.90 6.96 15.98
C GLY A 99 7.38 7.02 15.86
N MET A 100 6.82 6.48 14.81
CA MET A 100 5.36 6.40 14.66
C MET A 100 4.77 5.37 15.60
N GLN A 101 3.58 5.65 16.13
CA GLN A 101 2.91 4.79 17.09
C GLN A 101 1.71 4.07 16.49
N GLU A 102 1.18 4.55 15.38
CA GLU A 102 0.08 3.89 14.69
C GLU A 102 0.15 4.06 13.18
N ILE A 103 -0.50 3.16 12.47
CA ILE A 103 -0.71 3.24 11.04
C ILE A 103 -2.20 3.24 10.76
N ILE A 104 -2.63 4.14 9.89
CA ILE A 104 -3.98 4.16 9.35
C ILE A 104 -3.95 3.83 7.86
N LEU A 105 -5.06 3.34 7.35
CA LEU A 105 -5.25 3.12 5.92
C LEU A 105 -6.73 3.13 5.58
N GLU A 106 -7.01 3.34 4.29
CA GLU A 106 -8.37 3.27 3.76
C GLU A 106 -8.46 1.98 2.95
N ALA A 107 -9.07 0.96 3.55
CA ALA A 107 -9.16 -0.37 2.93
C ALA A 107 -10.39 -0.48 2.05
N ARG A 108 -10.22 -1.03 0.84
CA ARG A 108 -11.36 -1.45 0.04
C ARG A 108 -12.14 -2.53 0.80
N GLU A 109 -13.45 -2.54 0.65
CA GLU A 109 -14.30 -3.49 1.39
C GLU A 109 -13.81 -4.93 1.25
N ASN A 110 -13.41 -5.36 0.06
CA ASN A 110 -12.95 -6.72 -0.18
C ASN A 110 -11.57 -7.01 0.43
N ALA A 111 -10.81 -5.99 0.84
CA ALA A 111 -9.51 -6.15 1.48
C ALA A 111 -9.59 -6.07 3.01
N VAL A 112 -10.73 -5.69 3.57
CA VAL A 112 -10.91 -5.58 5.03
C VAL A 112 -10.53 -6.86 5.76
N PRO A 113 -10.95 -8.07 5.32
CA PRO A 113 -10.55 -9.30 6.02
C PRO A 113 -9.03 -9.51 6.05
N PHE A 114 -8.34 -9.15 4.97
CA PHE A 114 -6.87 -9.23 4.93
C PHE A 114 -6.23 -8.35 6.00
N TYR A 115 -6.63 -7.08 6.08
CA TYR A 115 -6.06 -6.16 7.06
C TYR A 115 -6.41 -6.57 8.49
N LYS A 116 -7.61 -7.10 8.72
CA LYS A 116 -7.98 -7.65 10.04
C LYS A 116 -7.04 -8.79 10.42
N SER A 117 -6.68 -9.65 9.47
CA SER A 117 -5.82 -10.81 9.73
C SER A 117 -4.41 -10.42 10.19
N ILE A 118 -3.97 -9.20 9.89
CA ILE A 118 -2.65 -8.71 10.28
C ILE A 118 -2.71 -7.65 11.38
N GLY A 119 -3.85 -7.52 12.04
CA GLY A 119 -3.97 -6.73 13.26
C GLY A 119 -4.65 -5.37 13.13
N TYR A 120 -5.15 -5.02 11.96
CA TYR A 120 -5.89 -3.77 11.78
C TYR A 120 -7.33 -3.91 12.22
N VAL A 121 -7.90 -2.83 12.74
CA VAL A 121 -9.31 -2.79 13.16
C VAL A 121 -10.01 -1.67 12.40
N ILE A 122 -11.30 -1.86 12.11
CA ILE A 122 -12.10 -0.83 11.47
C ILE A 122 -12.35 0.30 12.47
N GLU A 123 -12.06 1.53 12.05
CA GLU A 123 -12.38 2.73 12.82
C GLU A 123 -13.71 3.32 12.37
N LYS A 124 -13.94 3.39 11.05
CA LYS A 124 -15.17 3.92 10.47
C LYS A 124 -15.28 3.58 8.99
N GLU A 125 -16.50 3.64 8.45
CA GLU A 125 -16.75 3.67 7.03
C GLU A 125 -16.26 5.02 6.50
N SER A 126 -15.54 5.05 5.38
CA SER A 126 -14.89 6.28 4.94
C SER A 126 -15.47 6.86 3.65
N TYR A 127 -15.19 6.28 2.49
CA TYR A 127 -15.65 6.89 1.23
C TYR A 127 -15.92 5.85 0.15
N LEU A 128 -16.64 6.30 -0.88
CA LEU A 128 -16.98 5.49 -2.04
C LEU A 128 -16.12 5.99 -3.22
N LEU A 129 -15.06 5.24 -3.56
CA LEU A 129 -14.14 5.60 -4.62
C LEU A 129 -14.74 5.25 -5.98
N PHE A 130 -14.63 6.17 -6.96
CA PHE A 130 -15.17 6.03 -8.32
C PHE A 130 -16.67 5.70 -8.33
N GLY A 131 -17.40 6.03 -7.25
CA GLY A 131 -18.82 5.71 -7.14
C GLY A 131 -19.14 4.24 -6.97
N GLU A 132 -18.14 3.36 -6.81
CA GLU A 132 -18.32 1.92 -6.83
C GLU A 132 -17.62 1.17 -5.69
N ILE A 133 -16.49 1.69 -5.18
CA ILE A 133 -15.66 0.96 -4.24
C ILE A 133 -15.78 1.56 -2.85
N GLN A 134 -16.54 0.88 -1.97
CA GLN A 134 -16.64 1.31 -0.58
C GLN A 134 -15.31 1.10 0.14
N HIS A 135 -14.88 2.10 0.91
CA HIS A 135 -13.67 2.07 1.71
C HIS A 135 -13.99 2.19 3.18
N PHE A 136 -13.12 1.61 4.01
CA PHE A 136 -13.19 1.67 5.47
C PHE A 136 -11.86 2.14 6.00
N ARG A 137 -11.89 3.11 6.94
CA ARG A 137 -10.67 3.51 7.63
C ARG A 137 -10.34 2.44 8.67
N MET A 138 -9.12 1.94 8.60
CA MET A 138 -8.61 0.96 9.53
C MET A 138 -7.34 1.48 10.19
N LYS A 139 -7.04 0.99 11.39
CA LYS A 139 -5.84 1.38 12.11
C LYS A 139 -5.22 0.22 12.87
N LYS A 140 -3.92 0.35 13.13
CA LYS A 140 -3.16 -0.59 13.96
C LYS A 140 -2.15 0.18 14.79
N GLU A 141 -2.08 -0.13 16.07
CA GLU A 141 -1.03 0.37 16.96
C GLU A 141 0.21 -0.50 16.77
N ILE A 142 1.38 0.15 16.58
CA ILE A 142 2.61 -0.53 16.19
C ILE A 142 3.76 -0.37 17.20
N PHE A 143 3.49 0.28 18.32
CA PHE A 143 4.50 0.45 19.39
C PHE A 143 4.60 -0.75 20.34
#